data_82248c9846b0215ff61e3480e28baa2a
#
_entry.id   82248c9846b0215ff61e3480e28baa2a
#
_cell.length_a   1.000
_cell.length_b   1.000
_cell.length_c   1.000
_cell.angle_alpha   90.00
_cell.angle_beta   90.00
_cell.angle_gamma   90.00
#
_symmetry.space_group_name_H-M   'P 1'
#
loop_
_entity.id
_entity.type
_entity.pdbx_description
1 polymer ?
#
loop_
_entity_poly.entity_id
_entity_poly.type
_entity_poly.pdbx_seq_one_letter_code
_entity_poly.pdbx_strand_id
1 'polypeptide(L)'
;MKTYLKTMMLSAVCAVSSCGGPTQEDGFEFTNERFADIQMLRYRVDGFEQLSLQQKTFIYYLQEAALWGRDILFDQNGRYNLQIRDLLEKTYRNYKGDRTDADFVAMEEYLKRVWFSNGIHHHYGADKFIPGFSREWFVKHSGCSDDLLLEVIFNPEVMAKRVNLAEGEDLILTSAMNYYGEGVTQAEAEEFYAKMKAEGDPQRPVMYGMNSTLVKGSDGTLREDVWTTTGRYGEQLLQIVKNLKAARPFAEDSLQQVVLDKLISFYETGCLKTFDEYSIAWLQNTEPLVDFVNGFTESYGDPLGMKASWESIVNFKDLEATKRTLLLSDNAQWFEDNSPVDPRFKKEEVKGVTAKVINVTALSGDSFPAAPIGINLPNADWIRREHGSKSVTIANLTNAYNMAAQESPKNTLAEFAWSEDEIAFEKKYGNLTNDIHTDLHECLGHGSGK
;
A
#
# COMPACT_ATOMS: atom_id res chain seq x y z
N MET A 1 50.04 -41.15 -13.86
CA MET A 1 49.40 -40.30 -12.83
C MET A 1 48.74 -39.07 -13.47
N LYS A 2 47.91 -39.23 -14.49
CA LYS A 2 47.18 -38.16 -15.19
C LYS A 2 45.80 -38.59 -15.73
N THR A 3 45.14 -39.55 -15.09
CA THR A 3 43.88 -40.11 -15.62
C THR A 3 42.76 -40.21 -14.58
N TYR A 4 42.91 -39.61 -13.39
CA TYR A 4 41.91 -39.65 -12.29
C TYR A 4 41.29 -38.31 -11.94
N LEU A 5 41.53 -37.24 -12.77
CA LEU A 5 41.00 -35.91 -12.47
C LEU A 5 39.86 -35.42 -13.44
N LYS A 6 39.36 -36.32 -14.29
CA LYS A 6 38.28 -35.98 -15.23
C LYS A 6 36.90 -36.59 -14.91
N THR A 7 36.80 -37.40 -13.85
CA THR A 7 35.54 -38.11 -13.53
C THR A 7 34.83 -37.55 -12.31
N MET A 8 35.34 -36.49 -11.70
CA MET A 8 34.72 -35.88 -10.49
C MET A 8 34.05 -34.49 -10.75
N MET A 9 33.99 -34.07 -11.99
CA MET A 9 33.32 -32.79 -12.36
C MET A 9 32.00 -32.96 -13.12
N LEU A 10 31.44 -34.18 -13.17
CA LEU A 10 30.18 -34.44 -13.90
C LEU A 10 29.04 -34.90 -13.00
N SER A 11 29.20 -34.87 -11.66
CA SER A 11 28.16 -35.31 -10.73
C SER A 11 27.53 -34.18 -9.90
N ALA A 12 27.86 -32.92 -10.16
CA ALA A 12 27.32 -31.76 -9.40
C ALA A 12 26.36 -30.88 -10.20
N VAL A 13 25.91 -31.30 -11.39
CA VAL A 13 25.03 -30.50 -12.25
C VAL A 13 23.59 -31.05 -12.35
N CYS A 14 23.26 -32.10 -11.59
CA CYS A 14 21.92 -32.72 -11.67
C CYS A 14 21.07 -32.55 -10.39
N ALA A 15 21.17 -31.42 -9.67
CA ALA A 15 20.29 -31.14 -8.53
C ALA A 15 19.73 -29.70 -8.58
N VAL A 16 19.59 -29.13 -9.75
CA VAL A 16 18.80 -27.89 -9.95
C VAL A 16 17.73 -28.19 -11.00
N SER A 17 16.88 -29.14 -10.70
CA SER A 17 15.70 -29.44 -11.50
C SER A 17 14.52 -29.54 -10.57
N SER A 18 13.83 -28.46 -10.43
CA SER A 18 12.40 -28.26 -10.24
C SER A 18 12.12 -27.02 -9.37
N CYS A 19 12.46 -25.84 -9.88
CA CYS A 19 11.57 -24.70 -9.67
C CYS A 19 10.67 -24.64 -10.91
N GLY A 20 9.76 -25.58 -11.02
CA GLY A 20 8.59 -25.45 -11.87
C GLY A 20 7.79 -24.32 -11.28
N GLY A 21 7.62 -23.21 -12.01
CA GLY A 21 6.56 -22.26 -11.72
C GLY A 21 5.24 -23.04 -11.58
N PRO A 22 4.27 -22.53 -10.82
CA PRO A 22 2.99 -23.19 -10.64
C PRO A 22 2.38 -23.45 -12.02
N THR A 23 2.31 -24.71 -12.40
CA THR A 23 1.54 -25.15 -13.54
C THR A 23 0.08 -24.87 -13.21
N GLN A 24 -0.64 -24.30 -14.16
CA GLN A 24 -2.08 -24.00 -14.10
C GLN A 24 -2.91 -25.32 -14.09
N GLU A 25 -2.67 -26.19 -13.08
CA GLU A 25 -3.29 -27.53 -13.04
C GLU A 25 -4.63 -27.54 -12.28
N ASP A 26 -5.03 -26.44 -11.60
CA ASP A 26 -6.22 -26.42 -10.73
C ASP A 26 -7.36 -25.51 -11.22
N GLY A 27 -7.25 -24.92 -12.41
CA GLY A 27 -8.28 -24.06 -12.98
C GLY A 27 -8.47 -22.71 -12.28
N PHE A 28 -7.49 -22.25 -11.48
CA PHE A 28 -7.54 -20.91 -10.89
C PHE A 28 -7.30 -19.83 -11.95
N GLU A 29 -8.26 -18.93 -12.10
CA GLU A 29 -8.18 -17.79 -13.01
C GLU A 29 -7.64 -16.56 -12.27
N PHE A 30 -6.52 -16.01 -12.73
CA PHE A 30 -5.92 -14.81 -12.14
C PHE A 30 -6.63 -13.52 -12.58
N THR A 31 -7.22 -13.53 -13.78
CA THR A 31 -8.08 -12.44 -14.25
C THR A 31 -9.51 -12.63 -13.74
N ASN A 32 -10.17 -11.53 -13.38
CA ASN A 32 -11.57 -11.51 -12.97
C ASN A 32 -12.36 -10.51 -13.83
N GLU A 33 -13.36 -9.86 -13.28
CA GLU A 33 -14.19 -8.88 -13.96
C GLU A 33 -13.34 -7.74 -14.55
N ARG A 34 -13.72 -7.31 -15.74
CA ARG A 34 -13.25 -6.06 -16.35
C ARG A 34 -14.40 -5.08 -16.45
N PHE A 35 -14.19 -3.85 -15.98
CA PHE A 35 -15.14 -2.76 -16.14
C PHE A 35 -14.40 -1.46 -16.43
N ALA A 36 -14.94 -0.62 -17.29
CA ALA A 36 -14.29 0.58 -17.76
C ALA A 36 -12.85 0.28 -18.27
N ASP A 37 -11.84 0.94 -17.73
CA ASP A 37 -10.42 0.76 -18.00
C ASP A 37 -9.70 -0.13 -16.96
N ILE A 38 -10.45 -0.73 -16.02
CA ILE A 38 -9.91 -1.51 -14.90
C ILE A 38 -10.07 -3.00 -15.17
N GLN A 39 -8.98 -3.76 -15.04
CA GLN A 39 -8.97 -5.21 -14.98
C GLN A 39 -8.73 -5.65 -13.55
N MET A 40 -9.69 -6.32 -12.93
CA MET A 40 -9.51 -6.90 -11.60
C MET A 40 -8.67 -8.17 -11.69
N LEU A 41 -7.68 -8.29 -10.82
CA LEU A 41 -6.86 -9.48 -10.65
C LEU A 41 -7.18 -10.17 -9.33
N ARG A 42 -7.03 -11.48 -9.32
CA ARG A 42 -7.06 -12.31 -8.11
C ARG A 42 -5.65 -12.83 -7.86
N TYR A 43 -5.32 -13.05 -6.61
CA TYR A 43 -4.06 -13.69 -6.23
C TYR A 43 -4.31 -14.91 -5.35
N ARG A 44 -3.43 -15.88 -5.43
CA ARG A 44 -3.42 -17.05 -4.55
C ARG A 44 -2.65 -16.75 -3.29
N VAL A 45 -2.97 -17.49 -2.24
CA VAL A 45 -2.27 -17.41 -0.96
C VAL A 45 -1.65 -18.78 -0.68
N ASP A 46 -0.68 -19.15 -1.52
CA ASP A 46 -0.01 -20.43 -1.42
C ASP A 46 0.72 -20.57 -0.08
N GLY A 47 0.63 -21.73 0.53
CA GLY A 47 1.19 -21.99 1.86
C GLY A 47 0.26 -21.65 3.03
N PHE A 48 -0.86 -20.96 2.84
CA PHE A 48 -1.78 -20.61 3.93
C PHE A 48 -2.29 -21.83 4.70
N GLU A 49 -2.59 -22.93 3.99
CA GLU A 49 -3.08 -24.17 4.64
C GLU A 49 -2.07 -24.81 5.58
N GLN A 50 -0.78 -24.55 5.40
CA GLN A 50 0.32 -25.07 6.21
C GLN A 50 0.49 -24.30 7.53
N LEU A 51 -0.11 -23.12 7.66
CA LEU A 51 -0.04 -22.31 8.88
C LEU A 51 -0.76 -23.02 10.03
N SER A 52 -0.25 -22.85 11.24
CA SER A 52 -0.89 -23.31 12.46
C SER A 52 -2.21 -22.59 12.72
N LEU A 53 -3.08 -23.18 13.54
CA LEU A 53 -4.33 -22.54 13.94
C LEU A 53 -4.09 -21.20 14.64
N GLN A 54 -3.02 -21.08 15.45
CA GLN A 54 -2.62 -19.85 16.10
C GLN A 54 -2.34 -18.76 15.05
N GLN A 55 -1.51 -19.04 14.04
CA GLN A 55 -1.16 -18.11 12.97
C GLN A 55 -2.37 -17.72 12.12
N LYS A 56 -3.21 -18.69 11.74
CA LYS A 56 -4.48 -18.42 11.03
C LYS A 56 -5.42 -17.51 11.83
N THR A 57 -5.51 -17.74 13.15
CA THR A 57 -6.33 -16.90 14.04
C THR A 57 -5.74 -15.50 14.18
N PHE A 58 -4.42 -15.39 14.24
CA PHE A 58 -3.72 -14.11 14.26
C PHE A 58 -4.01 -13.31 12.99
N ILE A 59 -3.83 -13.92 11.81
CA ILE A 59 -4.18 -13.34 10.50
C ILE A 59 -5.65 -12.90 10.46
N TYR A 60 -6.58 -13.72 10.96
CA TYR A 60 -8.00 -13.39 10.98
C TYR A 60 -8.27 -12.06 11.70
N TYR A 61 -7.76 -11.87 12.91
CA TYR A 61 -7.99 -10.63 13.65
C TYR A 61 -7.26 -9.42 13.04
N LEU A 62 -6.06 -9.63 12.47
CA LEU A 62 -5.37 -8.57 11.74
C LEU A 62 -6.15 -8.14 10.49
N GLN A 63 -6.75 -9.09 9.78
CA GLN A 63 -7.60 -8.83 8.61
C GLN A 63 -8.89 -8.12 9.00
N GLU A 64 -9.54 -8.52 10.09
CA GLU A 64 -10.70 -7.81 10.64
C GLU A 64 -10.34 -6.35 10.99
N ALA A 65 -9.16 -6.12 11.60
CA ALA A 65 -8.67 -4.76 11.82
C ALA A 65 -8.47 -4.00 10.51
N ALA A 66 -7.88 -4.63 9.49
CA ALA A 66 -7.64 -4.03 8.18
C ALA A 66 -8.93 -3.57 7.48
N LEU A 67 -10.02 -4.33 7.60
CA LEU A 67 -11.29 -3.98 6.97
C LEU A 67 -11.91 -2.69 7.52
N TRP A 68 -11.71 -2.39 8.81
CA TRP A 68 -12.26 -1.18 9.42
C TRP A 68 -11.57 0.11 8.99
N GLY A 69 -10.34 0.05 8.51
CA GLY A 69 -9.60 1.24 8.04
C GLY A 69 -9.98 1.72 6.65
N ARG A 70 -10.75 0.94 5.87
CA ARG A 70 -11.13 1.31 4.51
C ARG A 70 -11.86 2.66 4.44
N ASP A 71 -12.79 2.91 5.36
CA ASP A 71 -13.55 4.16 5.38
C ASP A 71 -12.70 5.37 5.77
N ILE A 72 -11.60 5.16 6.50
CA ILE A 72 -10.61 6.20 6.78
C ILE A 72 -10.01 6.69 5.45
N LEU A 73 -9.56 5.78 4.59
CA LEU A 73 -8.98 6.16 3.30
C LEU A 73 -10.00 6.82 2.37
N PHE A 74 -11.25 6.34 2.33
CA PHE A 74 -12.31 7.01 1.57
C PHE A 74 -12.46 8.48 1.96
N ASP A 75 -12.48 8.79 3.25
CA ASP A 75 -12.55 10.16 3.76
C ASP A 75 -11.25 10.95 3.48
N GLN A 76 -10.09 10.35 3.64
CA GLN A 76 -8.80 10.98 3.33
C GLN A 76 -8.69 11.37 1.84
N ASN A 77 -9.18 10.53 0.93
CA ASN A 77 -9.17 10.77 -0.51
C ASN A 77 -10.13 11.87 -0.98
N GLY A 78 -11.09 12.26 -0.14
CA GLY A 78 -12.01 13.34 -0.49
C GLY A 78 -13.16 13.49 0.49
N ARG A 79 -13.39 14.72 0.92
CA ARG A 79 -14.38 15.11 1.95
C ARG A 79 -15.78 14.53 1.75
N TYR A 80 -16.19 14.32 0.50
CA TYR A 80 -17.55 13.88 0.16
C TYR A 80 -17.61 12.41 -0.28
N ASN A 81 -16.49 11.70 -0.34
CA ASN A 81 -16.41 10.35 -0.89
C ASN A 81 -17.32 9.35 -0.17
N LEU A 82 -17.39 9.38 1.16
CA LEU A 82 -18.27 8.49 1.91
C LEU A 82 -19.76 8.77 1.64
N GLN A 83 -20.14 10.05 1.56
CA GLN A 83 -21.52 10.44 1.26
C GLN A 83 -21.91 10.06 -0.15
N ILE A 84 -21.00 10.26 -1.12
CA ILE A 84 -21.22 9.88 -2.53
C ILE A 84 -21.35 8.37 -2.65
N ARG A 85 -20.47 7.60 -2.02
CA ARG A 85 -20.56 6.13 -2.01
C ARG A 85 -21.89 5.66 -1.46
N ASP A 86 -22.29 6.18 -0.29
CA ASP A 86 -23.56 5.80 0.34
C ASP A 86 -24.77 6.13 -0.53
N LEU A 87 -24.75 7.31 -1.20
CA LEU A 87 -25.81 7.72 -2.09
C LEU A 87 -25.92 6.83 -3.33
N LEU A 88 -24.78 6.51 -3.96
CA LEU A 88 -24.70 5.59 -5.09
C LEU A 88 -25.18 4.19 -4.71
N GLU A 89 -24.72 3.64 -3.59
CA GLU A 89 -25.14 2.32 -3.09
C GLU A 89 -26.63 2.26 -2.78
N LYS A 90 -27.19 3.29 -2.12
CA LYS A 90 -28.62 3.39 -1.85
C LYS A 90 -29.42 3.43 -3.16
N THR A 91 -28.95 4.22 -4.12
CA THR A 91 -29.58 4.33 -5.45
C THR A 91 -29.57 2.96 -6.15
N TYR A 92 -28.42 2.29 -6.19
CA TYR A 92 -28.24 0.95 -6.78
C TYR A 92 -29.18 -0.10 -6.15
N ARG A 93 -29.23 -0.15 -4.81
CA ARG A 93 -30.06 -1.13 -4.08
C ARG A 93 -31.55 -0.88 -4.26
N ASN A 94 -31.98 0.39 -4.31
CA ASN A 94 -33.38 0.77 -4.31
C ASN A 94 -33.99 0.92 -5.70
N TYR A 95 -33.16 0.94 -6.77
CA TYR A 95 -33.62 1.10 -8.13
C TYR A 95 -34.62 -0.01 -8.53
N LYS A 96 -35.79 0.39 -9.03
CA LYS A 96 -36.89 -0.49 -9.43
C LYS A 96 -37.17 -0.48 -10.94
N GLY A 97 -36.40 0.31 -11.69
CA GLY A 97 -36.50 0.39 -13.14
C GLY A 97 -35.79 -0.78 -13.85
N ASP A 98 -35.68 -0.66 -15.15
CA ASP A 98 -34.95 -1.61 -15.99
C ASP A 98 -33.42 -1.44 -15.76
N ARG A 99 -32.79 -2.49 -15.26
CA ARG A 99 -31.32 -2.48 -15.00
C ARG A 99 -30.47 -2.55 -16.28
N THR A 100 -31.10 -2.70 -17.43
CA THR A 100 -30.44 -2.54 -18.75
C THR A 100 -30.51 -1.13 -19.30
N ASP A 101 -31.18 -0.20 -18.59
CA ASP A 101 -31.21 1.21 -18.90
C ASP A 101 -29.77 1.79 -18.94
N ALA A 102 -29.47 2.61 -19.96
CA ALA A 102 -28.11 3.09 -20.19
C ALA A 102 -27.57 3.93 -19.02
N ASP A 103 -28.40 4.78 -18.42
CA ASP A 103 -28.01 5.56 -17.24
C ASP A 103 -27.77 4.67 -16.01
N PHE A 104 -28.56 3.60 -15.82
CA PHE A 104 -28.34 2.67 -14.73
C PHE A 104 -27.02 1.91 -14.89
N VAL A 105 -26.73 1.41 -16.09
CA VAL A 105 -25.47 0.69 -16.39
C VAL A 105 -24.26 1.61 -16.17
N ALA A 106 -24.35 2.85 -16.63
CA ALA A 106 -23.28 3.85 -16.43
C ALA A 106 -23.10 4.22 -14.94
N MET A 107 -24.21 4.27 -14.16
CA MET A 107 -24.15 4.52 -12.72
C MET A 107 -23.53 3.32 -11.97
N GLU A 108 -23.84 2.09 -12.38
CA GLU A 108 -23.22 0.89 -11.82
C GLU A 108 -21.71 0.87 -12.10
N GLU A 109 -21.28 1.21 -13.31
CA GLU A 109 -19.85 1.34 -13.66
C GLU A 109 -19.15 2.40 -12.81
N TYR A 110 -19.78 3.58 -12.66
CA TYR A 110 -19.25 4.67 -11.82
C TYR A 110 -19.12 4.23 -10.35
N LEU A 111 -20.13 3.53 -9.80
CA LEU A 111 -20.08 2.99 -8.45
C LEU A 111 -18.95 1.98 -8.27
N LYS A 112 -18.72 1.09 -9.25
CA LYS A 112 -17.58 0.16 -9.26
C LYS A 112 -16.24 0.90 -9.26
N ARG A 113 -16.11 1.98 -10.06
CA ARG A 113 -14.90 2.85 -10.03
C ARG A 113 -14.69 3.49 -8.67
N VAL A 114 -15.75 4.02 -8.04
CA VAL A 114 -15.69 4.63 -6.70
C VAL A 114 -15.27 3.62 -5.65
N TRP A 115 -15.81 2.40 -5.67
CA TRP A 115 -15.40 1.34 -4.75
C TRP A 115 -13.93 0.95 -4.94
N PHE A 116 -13.53 0.76 -6.20
CA PHE A 116 -12.19 0.30 -6.53
C PHE A 116 -11.12 1.34 -6.20
N SER A 117 -11.39 2.61 -6.46
CA SER A 117 -10.42 3.69 -6.26
C SER A 117 -10.49 4.37 -4.89
N ASN A 118 -11.30 3.86 -3.95
CA ASN A 118 -11.53 4.46 -2.64
C ASN A 118 -11.95 5.94 -2.73
N GLY A 119 -12.82 6.27 -3.71
CA GLY A 119 -13.33 7.61 -3.93
C GLY A 119 -13.60 7.94 -5.40
N ILE A 120 -13.93 9.19 -5.67
CA ILE A 120 -14.34 9.67 -7.00
C ILE A 120 -13.17 10.01 -7.94
N HIS A 121 -11.93 9.73 -7.55
CA HIS A 121 -10.73 10.00 -8.32
C HIS A 121 -9.99 8.72 -8.67
N HIS A 122 -9.34 8.71 -9.83
CA HIS A 122 -8.53 7.58 -10.26
C HIS A 122 -7.37 7.34 -9.26
N HIS A 123 -7.19 6.10 -8.84
CA HIS A 123 -6.22 5.72 -7.81
C HIS A 123 -4.76 6.04 -8.16
N TYR A 124 -4.39 6.03 -9.45
CA TYR A 124 -3.07 6.43 -9.93
C TYR A 124 -3.02 7.88 -10.43
N GLY A 125 -3.88 8.22 -11.41
CA GLY A 125 -3.82 9.50 -12.12
C GLY A 125 -4.34 10.68 -11.30
N ALA A 126 -5.00 10.42 -10.17
CA ALA A 126 -5.65 11.40 -9.32
C ALA A 126 -6.74 12.25 -9.99
N ASP A 127 -7.08 11.97 -11.26
CA ASP A 127 -8.14 12.64 -12.00
C ASP A 127 -9.51 12.18 -11.53
N LYS A 128 -10.45 13.12 -11.51
CA LYS A 128 -11.84 12.84 -11.15
C LYS A 128 -12.54 12.02 -12.23
N PHE A 129 -13.30 11.02 -11.81
CA PHE A 129 -14.21 10.30 -12.69
C PHE A 129 -15.41 11.16 -13.06
N ILE A 130 -15.70 11.24 -14.35
CA ILE A 130 -16.89 11.92 -14.83
C ILE A 130 -18.00 10.89 -15.02
N PRO A 131 -19.20 11.09 -14.41
CA PRO A 131 -20.32 10.18 -14.58
C PRO A 131 -20.74 10.01 -16.03
N GLY A 132 -20.99 8.77 -16.46
CA GLY A 132 -21.57 8.46 -17.76
C GLY A 132 -23.11 8.52 -17.80
N PHE A 133 -23.75 8.80 -16.65
CA PHE A 133 -25.20 8.93 -16.49
C PHE A 133 -25.61 10.38 -16.31
N SER A 134 -26.88 10.71 -16.65
CA SER A 134 -27.38 12.08 -16.56
C SER A 134 -27.69 12.50 -15.13
N ARG A 135 -27.48 13.81 -14.84
CA ARG A 135 -27.81 14.42 -13.54
C ARG A 135 -29.30 14.29 -13.23
N GLU A 136 -30.17 14.50 -14.24
CA GLU A 136 -31.62 14.42 -14.12
C GLU A 136 -32.07 13.01 -13.75
N TRP A 137 -31.51 11.98 -14.41
CA TRP A 137 -31.79 10.59 -14.08
C TRP A 137 -31.35 10.27 -12.63
N PHE A 138 -30.17 10.71 -12.26
CA PHE A 138 -29.61 10.45 -10.92
C PHE A 138 -30.44 11.12 -9.83
N VAL A 139 -30.78 12.39 -9.95
CA VAL A 139 -31.65 13.11 -8.99
C VAL A 139 -33.00 12.44 -8.85
N LYS A 140 -33.62 12.03 -9.97
CA LYS A 140 -34.91 11.33 -9.98
C LYS A 140 -34.88 10.01 -9.18
N HIS A 141 -33.80 9.25 -9.29
CA HIS A 141 -33.74 7.89 -8.72
C HIS A 141 -33.05 7.83 -7.34
N SER A 142 -32.14 8.75 -7.05
CA SER A 142 -31.50 8.88 -5.72
C SER A 142 -32.33 9.71 -4.74
N GLY A 143 -33.16 10.61 -5.23
CA GLY A 143 -33.84 11.60 -4.41
C GLY A 143 -32.90 12.68 -3.83
N CYS A 144 -31.68 12.80 -4.34
CA CYS A 144 -30.70 13.77 -3.86
C CYS A 144 -31.16 15.19 -4.18
N SER A 145 -31.20 16.05 -3.16
CA SER A 145 -31.47 17.49 -3.26
C SER A 145 -30.32 18.35 -2.77
N ASP A 146 -29.15 17.77 -2.50
CA ASP A 146 -27.95 18.47 -2.09
C ASP A 146 -27.21 18.95 -3.35
N ASP A 147 -27.37 20.25 -3.67
CA ASP A 147 -26.76 20.85 -4.86
C ASP A 147 -25.23 20.81 -4.80
N LEU A 148 -24.61 20.94 -3.62
CA LEU A 148 -23.16 20.87 -3.49
C LEU A 148 -22.64 19.45 -3.81
N LEU A 149 -23.33 18.43 -3.32
CA LEU A 149 -22.95 17.03 -3.58
C LEU A 149 -23.14 16.72 -5.09
N LEU A 150 -24.20 17.23 -5.72
CA LEU A 150 -24.41 17.09 -7.15
C LEU A 150 -23.34 17.83 -7.97
N GLU A 151 -22.91 19.03 -7.56
CA GLU A 151 -21.79 19.73 -8.19
C GLU A 151 -20.48 18.91 -8.04
N VAL A 152 -20.22 18.35 -6.86
CA VAL A 152 -19.05 17.48 -6.66
C VAL A 152 -19.09 16.26 -7.57
N ILE A 153 -20.25 15.66 -7.83
CA ILE A 153 -20.37 14.49 -8.70
C ILE A 153 -20.24 14.88 -10.19
N PHE A 154 -20.97 15.88 -10.64
CA PHE A 154 -21.19 16.14 -12.08
C PHE A 154 -20.34 17.25 -12.69
N ASN A 155 -19.90 18.25 -11.90
CA ASN A 155 -19.10 19.34 -12.44
C ASN A 155 -17.62 18.95 -12.51
N PRO A 156 -16.99 18.83 -13.70
CA PRO A 156 -15.61 18.41 -13.85
C PRO A 156 -14.58 19.33 -13.18
N GLU A 157 -14.91 20.62 -13.02
CA GLU A 157 -13.99 21.61 -12.43
C GLU A 157 -14.01 21.61 -10.90
N VAL A 158 -15.04 21.03 -10.27
CA VAL A 158 -15.16 20.96 -8.81
C VAL A 158 -14.41 19.74 -8.30
N MET A 159 -13.40 19.94 -7.47
CA MET A 159 -12.53 18.85 -6.96
C MET A 159 -11.94 18.00 -8.09
N ALA A 160 -11.41 18.67 -9.14
CA ALA A 160 -10.95 18.05 -10.37
C ALA A 160 -9.80 17.03 -10.15
N LYS A 161 -8.96 17.28 -9.15
CA LYS A 161 -7.81 16.43 -8.80
C LYS A 161 -7.86 16.00 -7.33
N ARG A 162 -7.59 14.72 -7.04
CA ARG A 162 -7.38 14.27 -5.65
C ARG A 162 -6.17 14.94 -5.03
N VAL A 163 -5.05 14.93 -5.75
CA VAL A 163 -3.80 15.60 -5.41
C VAL A 163 -3.39 16.44 -6.60
N ASN A 164 -3.31 17.74 -6.42
CA ASN A 164 -2.80 18.67 -7.42
C ASN A 164 -1.36 19.06 -7.06
N LEU A 165 -0.45 18.94 -8.02
CA LEU A 165 0.97 19.32 -7.91
C LEU A 165 1.35 20.38 -8.95
N ALA A 166 0.36 21.12 -9.51
CA ALA A 166 0.60 22.13 -10.52
C ALA A 166 1.40 23.31 -9.95
N GLU A 167 2.46 23.68 -10.65
CA GLU A 167 3.33 24.80 -10.26
C GLU A 167 2.57 26.12 -10.32
N GLY A 168 2.72 26.93 -9.29
CA GLY A 168 2.10 28.26 -9.21
C GLY A 168 0.67 28.28 -8.62
N GLU A 169 0.12 27.14 -8.26
CA GLU A 169 -1.16 27.02 -7.57
C GLU A 169 -0.96 26.76 -6.06
N ASP A 170 -1.97 27.04 -5.24
CA ASP A 170 -2.01 26.59 -3.85
C ASP A 170 -2.39 25.11 -3.85
N LEU A 171 -1.42 24.26 -3.52
CA LEU A 171 -1.57 22.81 -3.63
C LEU A 171 -2.65 22.24 -2.70
N ILE A 172 -2.93 22.89 -1.57
CA ILE A 172 -3.97 22.47 -0.62
C ILE A 172 -5.35 22.86 -1.14
N LEU A 173 -5.53 24.12 -1.54
CA LEU A 173 -6.84 24.63 -1.94
C LEU A 173 -7.33 24.02 -3.26
N THR A 174 -6.43 23.55 -4.10
CA THR A 174 -6.73 22.94 -5.41
C THR A 174 -6.78 21.42 -5.41
N SER A 175 -6.49 20.78 -4.26
CA SER A 175 -6.60 19.33 -4.07
C SER A 175 -7.89 18.94 -3.34
N ALA A 176 -8.48 17.82 -3.74
CA ALA A 176 -9.72 17.31 -3.14
C ALA A 176 -9.52 16.49 -1.87
N MET A 177 -8.28 16.03 -1.60
CA MET A 177 -7.96 15.22 -0.41
C MET A 177 -8.31 15.96 0.89
N ASN A 178 -8.64 15.23 1.96
CA ASN A 178 -9.27 15.74 3.16
C ASN A 178 -8.33 15.77 4.39
N TYR A 179 -7.10 16.23 4.19
CA TYR A 179 -6.08 16.36 5.24
C TYR A 179 -6.02 17.74 5.88
N TYR A 180 -6.64 18.74 5.23
CA TYR A 180 -6.64 20.13 5.66
C TYR A 180 -8.06 20.63 5.79
N GLY A 181 -8.32 21.40 6.84
CA GLY A 181 -9.61 22.04 7.07
C GLY A 181 -9.90 23.11 6.03
N GLU A 182 -11.15 23.54 5.97
CA GLU A 182 -11.59 24.55 5.04
C GLU A 182 -10.81 25.87 5.22
N GLY A 183 -10.34 26.44 4.09
CA GLY A 183 -9.61 27.69 4.06
C GLY A 183 -8.18 27.65 4.62
N VAL A 184 -7.62 26.47 4.91
CA VAL A 184 -6.19 26.33 5.19
C VAL A 184 -5.42 26.42 3.88
N THR A 185 -4.48 27.35 3.79
CA THR A 185 -3.62 27.51 2.63
C THR A 185 -2.31 26.74 2.77
N GLN A 186 -1.64 26.50 1.64
CA GLN A 186 -0.32 25.89 1.62
C GLN A 186 0.69 26.65 2.49
N ALA A 187 0.76 27.98 2.33
CA ALA A 187 1.70 28.82 3.09
C ALA A 187 1.47 28.74 4.61
N GLU A 188 0.20 28.73 5.04
CA GLU A 188 -0.15 28.58 6.46
C GLU A 188 0.25 27.20 7.01
N ALA A 189 0.04 26.13 6.24
CA ALA A 189 0.41 24.79 6.66
C ALA A 189 1.93 24.63 6.75
N GLU A 190 2.67 25.11 5.74
CA GLU A 190 4.13 25.07 5.73
C GLU A 190 4.73 25.86 6.91
N GLU A 191 4.22 27.05 7.21
CA GLU A 191 4.66 27.85 8.35
C GLU A 191 4.37 27.15 9.70
N PHE A 192 3.16 26.57 9.84
CA PHE A 192 2.76 25.87 11.05
C PHE A 192 3.69 24.69 11.35
N TYR A 193 3.94 23.82 10.36
CA TYR A 193 4.80 22.67 10.56
C TYR A 193 6.30 23.02 10.62
N ALA A 194 6.74 24.10 9.99
CA ALA A 194 8.10 24.61 10.16
C ALA A 194 8.39 25.04 11.60
N LYS A 195 7.43 25.68 12.27
CA LYS A 195 7.53 26.01 13.70
C LYS A 195 7.64 24.77 14.58
N MET A 196 6.75 23.79 14.36
CA MET A 196 6.80 22.53 15.12
C MET A 196 8.14 21.79 14.95
N LYS A 197 8.66 21.74 13.71
CA LYS A 197 9.96 21.12 13.41
C LYS A 197 11.11 21.86 14.10
N ALA A 198 11.06 23.20 14.14
CA ALA A 198 12.12 24.01 14.78
C ALA A 198 12.17 23.82 16.30
N GLU A 199 11.05 23.50 16.95
CA GLU A 199 10.93 23.22 18.38
C GLU A 199 11.24 21.76 18.74
N GLY A 200 11.30 20.88 17.73
CA GLY A 200 11.52 19.45 17.90
C GLY A 200 12.97 19.03 18.03
N ASP A 201 13.19 17.72 18.17
CA ASP A 201 14.53 17.13 18.18
C ASP A 201 15.09 17.05 16.75
N PRO A 202 16.14 17.81 16.39
CA PRO A 202 16.68 17.79 15.03
C PRO A 202 17.43 16.49 14.70
N GLN A 203 17.82 15.69 15.69
CA GLN A 203 18.52 14.42 15.50
C GLN A 203 17.54 13.26 15.24
N ARG A 204 16.38 13.31 15.92
CA ARG A 204 15.32 12.28 15.84
C ARG A 204 13.94 12.95 15.69
N PRO A 205 13.73 13.63 14.55
CA PRO A 205 12.47 14.32 14.31
C PRO A 205 11.34 13.31 14.15
N VAL A 206 10.22 13.54 14.83
CA VAL A 206 8.99 12.81 14.55
C VAL A 206 8.37 13.30 13.24
N MET A 207 7.54 12.50 12.62
CA MET A 207 6.83 12.86 11.37
C MET A 207 5.63 13.77 11.69
N TYR A 208 5.91 15.06 11.99
CA TYR A 208 4.87 16.04 12.33
C TYR A 208 3.77 16.12 11.27
N GLY A 209 2.51 16.07 11.72
CA GLY A 209 1.34 16.14 10.86
C GLY A 209 0.85 14.80 10.32
N MET A 210 1.62 13.74 10.45
CA MET A 210 1.37 12.43 9.85
C MET A 210 -0.04 11.89 10.14
N ASN A 211 -0.51 12.02 11.39
CA ASN A 211 -1.77 11.45 11.87
C ASN A 211 -2.77 12.53 12.34
N SER A 212 -2.86 13.62 11.61
CA SER A 212 -3.74 14.74 11.98
C SER A 212 -4.34 15.46 10.77
N THR A 213 -5.48 16.10 10.96
CA THR A 213 -6.00 17.14 10.08
C THR A 213 -5.57 18.51 10.62
N LEU A 214 -4.96 19.36 9.78
CA LEU A 214 -4.70 20.74 10.16
C LEU A 214 -5.98 21.56 9.95
N VAL A 215 -6.55 22.10 11.02
CA VAL A 215 -7.81 22.86 10.98
C VAL A 215 -7.60 24.30 11.37
N LYS A 216 -8.42 25.19 10.80
CA LYS A 216 -8.42 26.63 11.07
C LYS A 216 -9.65 26.99 11.88
N GLY A 217 -9.43 27.58 13.06
CA GLY A 217 -10.50 28.09 13.90
C GLY A 217 -11.17 29.33 13.31
N SER A 218 -12.33 29.70 13.82
CA SER A 218 -13.05 30.92 13.40
C SER A 218 -12.28 32.21 13.71
N ASP A 219 -11.33 32.15 14.60
CA ASP A 219 -10.38 33.24 14.95
C ASP A 219 -9.12 33.24 14.07
N GLY A 220 -9.03 32.32 13.10
CA GLY A 220 -7.89 32.16 12.23
C GLY A 220 -6.74 31.32 12.80
N THR A 221 -6.84 30.84 14.05
CA THR A 221 -5.78 30.02 14.65
C THR A 221 -5.76 28.63 14.03
N LEU A 222 -4.54 28.13 13.74
CA LEU A 222 -4.32 26.77 13.25
C LEU A 222 -4.06 25.81 14.41
N ARG A 223 -4.62 24.60 14.30
CA ARG A 223 -4.39 23.53 15.26
C ARG A 223 -4.49 22.17 14.56
N GLU A 224 -3.81 21.19 15.12
CA GLU A 224 -4.00 19.79 14.70
C GLU A 224 -5.23 19.17 15.35
N ASP A 225 -6.04 18.49 14.52
CA ASP A 225 -7.06 17.55 14.95
C ASP A 225 -6.47 16.15 14.77
N VAL A 226 -5.89 15.63 15.87
CA VAL A 226 -5.14 14.37 15.86
C VAL A 226 -6.08 13.18 15.77
N TRP A 227 -5.78 12.23 14.88
CA TRP A 227 -6.60 11.06 14.65
C TRP A 227 -6.34 10.00 15.74
N THR A 228 -7.31 9.82 16.60
CA THR A 228 -7.27 8.88 17.72
C THR A 228 -8.61 8.15 17.86
N THR A 229 -8.67 7.18 18.75
CA THR A 229 -9.92 6.46 19.09
C THR A 229 -11.02 7.36 19.65
N THR A 230 -10.71 8.59 20.02
CA THR A 230 -11.68 9.61 20.50
C THR A 230 -11.79 10.80 19.55
N GLY A 231 -11.03 10.80 18.43
CA GLY A 231 -10.98 11.88 17.45
C GLY A 231 -11.78 11.59 16.19
N ARG A 232 -11.36 12.19 15.08
CA ARG A 232 -12.06 12.19 13.78
C ARG A 232 -12.40 10.80 13.26
N TYR A 233 -11.54 9.79 13.40
CA TYR A 233 -11.75 8.41 12.97
C TYR A 233 -12.02 7.47 14.15
N GLY A 234 -12.61 8.01 15.23
CA GLY A 234 -12.76 7.31 16.50
C GLY A 234 -13.49 5.99 16.39
N GLU A 235 -14.57 5.91 15.64
CA GLU A 235 -15.34 4.67 15.45
C GLU A 235 -14.49 3.58 14.78
N GLN A 236 -13.84 3.91 13.66
CA GLN A 236 -12.99 2.99 12.91
C GLN A 236 -11.79 2.54 13.74
N LEU A 237 -11.09 3.50 14.35
CA LEU A 237 -9.91 3.22 15.17
C LEU A 237 -10.24 2.41 16.42
N LEU A 238 -11.42 2.60 17.05
CA LEU A 238 -11.89 1.74 18.14
C LEU A 238 -12.06 0.29 17.72
N GLN A 239 -12.61 0.04 16.52
CA GLN A 239 -12.78 -1.31 16.00
C GLN A 239 -11.42 -1.92 15.58
N ILE A 240 -10.52 -1.14 14.99
CA ILE A 240 -9.14 -1.56 14.71
C ILE A 240 -8.46 -1.98 16.01
N VAL A 241 -8.46 -1.14 17.03
CA VAL A 241 -7.86 -1.42 18.36
C VAL A 241 -8.49 -2.66 19.00
N LYS A 242 -9.82 -2.82 18.92
CA LYS A 242 -10.50 -4.02 19.42
C LYS A 242 -9.97 -5.29 18.78
N ASN A 243 -9.80 -5.30 17.46
CA ASN A 243 -9.29 -6.46 16.73
C ASN A 243 -7.80 -6.69 17.00
N LEU A 244 -6.98 -5.64 17.09
CA LEU A 244 -5.57 -5.76 17.49
C LEU A 244 -5.41 -6.34 18.91
N LYS A 245 -6.26 -5.91 19.86
CA LYS A 245 -6.31 -6.51 21.21
C LYS A 245 -6.73 -7.98 21.17
N ALA A 246 -7.65 -8.36 20.28
CA ALA A 246 -8.05 -9.75 20.09
C ALA A 246 -6.98 -10.59 19.39
N ALA A 247 -6.17 -10.01 18.51
CA ALA A 247 -5.02 -10.65 17.86
C ALA A 247 -3.89 -10.97 18.86
N ARG A 248 -3.66 -10.10 19.84
CA ARG A 248 -2.51 -10.14 20.76
C ARG A 248 -2.24 -11.49 21.42
N PRO A 249 -3.23 -12.27 21.91
CA PRO A 249 -2.98 -13.59 22.48
C PRO A 249 -2.44 -14.63 21.48
N PHE A 250 -2.60 -14.38 20.19
CA PHE A 250 -2.17 -15.26 19.10
C PHE A 250 -0.84 -14.84 18.47
N ALA A 251 -0.20 -13.78 18.98
CA ALA A 251 1.13 -13.38 18.57
C ALA A 251 2.12 -14.53 18.77
N GLU A 252 3.09 -14.69 17.86
CA GLU A 252 4.00 -15.82 17.84
C GLU A 252 5.09 -15.70 18.92
N ASP A 253 5.42 -14.47 19.33
CA ASP A 253 6.39 -14.21 20.40
C ASP A 253 6.04 -12.96 21.23
N SER A 254 6.81 -12.72 22.30
CA SER A 254 6.60 -11.60 23.21
C SER A 254 6.92 -10.24 22.56
N LEU A 255 7.86 -10.19 21.60
CA LEU A 255 8.19 -8.95 20.91
C LEU A 255 7.05 -8.53 19.97
N GLN A 256 6.41 -9.49 19.29
CA GLN A 256 5.23 -9.21 18.47
C GLN A 256 4.06 -8.70 19.33
N GLN A 257 3.93 -9.16 20.58
CA GLN A 257 2.97 -8.57 21.52
C GLN A 257 3.30 -7.11 21.84
N VAL A 258 4.60 -6.77 22.02
CA VAL A 258 5.04 -5.39 22.24
C VAL A 258 4.73 -4.52 21.01
N VAL A 259 4.94 -5.03 19.80
CA VAL A 259 4.58 -4.33 18.54
C VAL A 259 3.09 -3.96 18.54
N LEU A 260 2.21 -4.92 18.86
CA LEU A 260 0.77 -4.66 18.96
C LEU A 260 0.43 -3.65 20.06
N ASP A 261 1.03 -3.77 21.25
CA ASP A 261 0.78 -2.86 22.38
C ASP A 261 1.16 -1.41 22.04
N LYS A 262 2.29 -1.21 21.34
CA LYS A 262 2.73 0.11 20.88
C LYS A 262 1.80 0.69 19.82
N LEU A 263 1.38 -0.10 18.84
CA LEU A 263 0.42 0.32 17.82
C LEU A 263 -0.94 0.69 18.43
N ILE A 264 -1.45 -0.12 19.37
CA ILE A 264 -2.68 0.18 20.11
C ILE A 264 -2.54 1.50 20.85
N SER A 265 -1.44 1.69 21.59
CA SER A 265 -1.16 2.94 22.33
C SER A 265 -1.09 4.15 21.38
N PHE A 266 -0.49 4.00 20.20
CA PHE A 266 -0.47 5.05 19.19
C PHE A 266 -1.88 5.43 18.74
N TYR A 267 -2.75 4.49 18.43
CA TYR A 267 -4.13 4.79 18.05
C TYR A 267 -4.96 5.41 19.19
N GLU A 268 -4.69 5.03 20.43
CA GLU A 268 -5.38 5.60 21.60
C GLU A 268 -4.91 7.01 21.93
N THR A 269 -3.63 7.34 21.73
CA THR A 269 -3.02 8.60 22.17
C THR A 269 -2.68 9.58 21.04
N GLY A 270 -2.48 9.10 19.82
CA GLY A 270 -1.97 9.88 18.70
C GLY A 270 -0.49 10.30 18.84
N CYS A 271 0.24 9.76 19.81
CA CYS A 271 1.62 10.16 20.11
C CYS A 271 2.60 9.67 19.05
N LEU A 272 3.22 10.59 18.30
CA LEU A 272 4.18 10.28 17.24
C LEU A 272 5.44 9.56 17.75
N LYS A 273 5.90 9.86 18.98
CA LYS A 273 7.02 9.12 19.58
C LYS A 273 6.66 7.65 19.83
N THR A 274 5.40 7.37 20.20
CA THR A 274 4.92 5.99 20.35
C THR A 274 4.89 5.27 19.00
N PHE A 275 4.61 5.98 17.91
CA PHE A 275 4.70 5.42 16.55
C PHE A 275 6.14 5.10 16.15
N ASP A 276 7.11 5.96 16.50
CA ASP A 276 8.54 5.66 16.33
C ASP A 276 8.95 4.42 17.13
N GLU A 277 8.50 4.31 18.38
CA GLU A 277 8.76 3.12 19.22
C GLU A 277 8.11 1.84 18.65
N TYR A 278 6.89 1.97 18.09
CA TYR A 278 6.24 0.88 17.34
C TYR A 278 7.10 0.47 16.15
N SER A 279 7.56 1.41 15.34
CA SER A 279 8.37 1.17 14.16
C SER A 279 9.69 0.47 14.50
N ILE A 280 10.36 0.89 15.59
CA ILE A 280 11.61 0.27 16.06
C ILE A 280 11.35 -1.17 16.55
N ALA A 281 10.30 -1.39 17.35
CA ALA A 281 9.94 -2.72 17.83
C ALA A 281 9.57 -3.65 16.65
N TRP A 282 8.84 -3.15 15.66
CA TRP A 282 8.48 -3.88 14.45
C TRP A 282 9.71 -4.26 13.63
N LEU A 283 10.70 -3.38 13.49
CA LEU A 283 11.98 -3.68 12.82
C LEU A 283 12.73 -4.83 13.51
N GLN A 284 12.74 -4.83 14.83
CA GLN A 284 13.41 -5.87 15.62
C GLN A 284 12.69 -7.22 15.58
N ASN A 285 11.39 -7.21 15.30
CA ASN A 285 10.56 -8.42 15.25
C ASN A 285 10.72 -9.14 13.91
N THR A 286 11.80 -9.91 13.77
CA THR A 286 12.18 -10.60 12.53
C THR A 286 11.84 -12.08 12.50
N GLU A 287 11.61 -12.74 13.64
CA GLU A 287 11.42 -14.19 13.76
C GLU A 287 10.02 -14.69 13.36
N PRO A 288 8.90 -14.04 13.74
CA PRO A 288 7.57 -14.54 13.43
C PRO A 288 7.36 -14.82 11.94
N LEU A 289 6.57 -15.84 11.65
CA LEU A 289 6.17 -16.17 10.30
C LEU A 289 5.14 -15.17 9.76
N VAL A 290 4.15 -14.82 10.58
CA VAL A 290 3.12 -13.81 10.25
C VAL A 290 3.62 -12.43 10.64
N ASP A 291 3.49 -11.47 9.71
CA ASP A 291 3.84 -10.07 9.94
C ASP A 291 2.73 -9.16 9.39
N PHE A 292 2.77 -7.88 9.74
CA PHE A 292 1.77 -6.92 9.29
C PHE A 292 2.31 -5.50 9.27
N VAL A 293 1.74 -4.69 8.39
CA VAL A 293 1.78 -3.23 8.43
C VAL A 293 0.37 -2.76 8.76
N ASN A 294 0.22 -1.79 9.64
CA ASN A 294 -1.06 -1.19 9.96
C ASN A 294 -0.82 0.20 10.56
N GLY A 295 -1.34 1.23 9.94
CA GLY A 295 -1.13 2.59 10.42
C GLY A 295 -1.33 3.67 9.38
N PHE A 296 -0.99 4.88 9.78
CA PHE A 296 -0.85 6.03 8.89
C PHE A 296 0.59 6.04 8.42
N THR A 297 0.85 5.64 7.15
CA THR A 297 2.22 5.28 6.71
C THR A 297 2.68 6.09 5.52
N GLU A 298 1.93 6.09 4.42
CA GLU A 298 2.37 6.66 3.15
C GLU A 298 1.85 8.08 2.95
N SER A 299 2.73 8.99 2.54
CA SER A 299 2.40 10.42 2.39
C SER A 299 2.14 10.88 0.95
N TYR A 300 2.10 9.96 -0.01
CA TYR A 300 1.84 10.29 -1.43
C TYR A 300 0.45 10.89 -1.68
N GLY A 301 -0.52 10.66 -0.79
CA GLY A 301 -1.85 11.25 -0.84
C GLY A 301 -1.91 12.71 -0.42
N ASP A 302 -0.84 13.27 0.15
CA ASP A 302 -0.74 14.67 0.56
C ASP A 302 0.16 15.46 -0.40
N PRO A 303 -0.31 16.57 -1.01
CA PRO A 303 0.51 17.38 -1.91
C PRO A 303 1.76 17.97 -1.24
N LEU A 304 1.76 18.10 0.10
CA LEU A 304 2.93 18.57 0.86
C LEU A 304 3.78 17.42 1.43
N GLY A 305 3.36 16.16 1.24
CA GLY A 305 4.08 14.99 1.72
C GLY A 305 4.19 14.86 3.25
N MET A 306 3.30 15.50 4.01
CA MET A 306 3.33 15.54 5.48
C MET A 306 2.26 14.67 6.14
N LYS A 307 1.10 14.54 5.52
CA LYS A 307 -0.03 13.75 6.02
C LYS A 307 0.03 12.33 5.50
N ALA A 308 -0.20 11.35 6.35
CA ALA A 308 -0.13 9.96 5.94
C ALA A 308 -1.50 9.32 5.71
N SER A 309 -1.61 8.59 4.61
CA SER A 309 -2.74 7.71 4.31
C SER A 309 -2.73 6.52 5.27
N TRP A 310 -3.92 6.07 5.64
CA TRP A 310 -4.08 4.85 6.40
C TRP A 310 -3.95 3.62 5.49
N GLU A 311 -3.17 2.63 5.91
CA GLU A 311 -3.00 1.37 5.20
C GLU A 311 -2.88 0.16 6.14
N SER A 312 -3.12 -1.02 5.58
CA SER A 312 -2.79 -2.27 6.23
C SER A 312 -2.43 -3.36 5.22
N ILE A 313 -1.36 -4.09 5.53
CA ILE A 313 -0.89 -5.26 4.80
C ILE A 313 -0.74 -6.39 5.80
N VAL A 314 -1.46 -7.49 5.62
CA VAL A 314 -1.33 -8.70 6.44
C VAL A 314 -0.69 -9.78 5.60
N ASN A 315 0.38 -10.41 6.10
CA ASN A 315 1.21 -11.30 5.31
C ASN A 315 1.86 -12.42 6.15
N PHE A 316 2.44 -13.39 5.47
CA PHE A 316 3.36 -14.35 6.06
C PHE A 316 4.55 -14.63 5.13
N LYS A 317 5.68 -15.03 5.71
CA LYS A 317 6.92 -15.29 4.97
C LYS A 317 6.77 -16.46 4.01
N ASP A 318 7.25 -16.30 2.78
CA ASP A 318 7.64 -17.41 1.92
C ASP A 318 9.07 -17.85 2.29
N LEU A 319 9.19 -18.96 3.00
CA LEU A 319 10.46 -19.42 3.54
C LEU A 319 11.45 -19.86 2.44
N GLU A 320 10.97 -20.39 1.32
CA GLU A 320 11.84 -20.84 0.23
C GLU A 320 12.35 -19.64 -0.58
N ALA A 321 11.48 -18.72 -0.95
CA ALA A 321 11.88 -17.51 -1.66
C ALA A 321 12.76 -16.61 -0.77
N THR A 322 12.49 -16.51 0.53
CA THR A 322 13.30 -15.73 1.47
C THR A 322 14.76 -16.19 1.53
N LYS A 323 15.06 -17.48 1.33
CA LYS A 323 16.47 -17.95 1.27
C LYS A 323 17.26 -17.29 0.14
N ARG A 324 16.62 -16.98 -0.98
CA ARG A 324 17.24 -16.27 -2.11
C ARG A 324 17.58 -14.84 -1.73
N THR A 325 16.64 -14.12 -1.10
CA THR A 325 16.85 -12.71 -0.72
C THR A 325 17.85 -12.55 0.43
N LEU A 326 17.94 -13.52 1.34
CA LEU A 326 18.97 -13.53 2.39
C LEU A 326 20.38 -13.53 1.80
N LEU A 327 20.61 -14.27 0.70
CA LEU A 327 21.92 -14.25 0.03
C LEU A 327 22.31 -12.85 -0.45
N LEU A 328 21.34 -12.07 -0.93
CA LEU A 328 21.56 -10.68 -1.36
C LEU A 328 21.82 -9.78 -0.14
N SER A 329 21.01 -9.90 0.89
CA SER A 329 21.14 -9.14 2.15
C SER A 329 22.49 -9.40 2.83
N ASP A 330 22.96 -10.62 2.89
CA ASP A 330 24.25 -11.00 3.48
C ASP A 330 25.46 -10.39 2.72
N ASN A 331 25.25 -10.03 1.44
CA ASN A 331 26.26 -9.38 0.60
C ASN A 331 26.03 -7.88 0.42
N ALA A 332 25.11 -7.27 1.16
CA ALA A 332 24.73 -5.86 0.97
C ALA A 332 25.93 -4.90 1.08
N GLN A 333 26.87 -5.12 2.01
CA GLN A 333 28.10 -4.33 2.13
C GLN A 333 28.97 -4.40 0.88
N TRP A 334 29.12 -5.58 0.26
CA TRP A 334 29.86 -5.73 -0.98
C TRP A 334 29.26 -4.89 -2.12
N PHE A 335 27.93 -4.89 -2.22
CA PHE A 335 27.22 -4.08 -3.23
C PHE A 335 27.38 -2.58 -2.97
N GLU A 336 27.29 -2.14 -1.69
CA GLU A 336 27.54 -0.74 -1.31
C GLU A 336 28.94 -0.29 -1.73
N ASP A 337 29.97 -1.08 -1.37
CA ASP A 337 31.37 -0.76 -1.64
C ASP A 337 31.67 -0.71 -3.14
N ASN A 338 31.06 -1.57 -3.95
CA ASN A 338 31.29 -1.70 -5.38
C ASN A 338 30.28 -0.93 -6.25
N SER A 339 29.31 -0.25 -5.66
CA SER A 339 28.34 0.56 -6.40
C SER A 339 29.04 1.73 -7.14
N PRO A 340 28.54 2.20 -8.29
CA PRO A 340 29.11 3.33 -9.04
C PRO A 340 28.82 4.69 -8.39
N VAL A 341 28.24 4.72 -7.18
CA VAL A 341 27.87 5.91 -6.44
C VAL A 341 29.12 6.59 -5.88
N ASP A 342 29.14 7.94 -5.86
CA ASP A 342 30.21 8.73 -5.26
C ASP A 342 30.44 8.31 -3.80
N PRO A 343 31.71 8.08 -3.37
CA PRO A 343 32.02 7.62 -2.01
C PRO A 343 31.44 8.48 -0.89
N ARG A 344 31.17 9.77 -1.13
CA ARG A 344 30.52 10.67 -0.15
C ARG A 344 29.11 10.23 0.24
N PHE A 345 28.42 9.50 -0.62
CA PHE A 345 27.06 9.03 -0.43
C PHE A 345 26.98 7.56 -0.03
N LYS A 346 28.12 6.86 0.04
CA LYS A 346 28.17 5.48 0.50
C LYS A 346 28.10 5.38 2.02
N LYS A 347 27.45 4.33 2.52
CA LYS A 347 27.51 3.95 3.92
C LYS A 347 28.86 3.30 4.23
N GLU A 348 29.46 3.65 5.36
CA GLU A 348 30.66 2.96 5.86
C GLU A 348 30.32 1.55 6.34
N GLU A 349 29.12 1.39 6.91
CA GLU A 349 28.58 0.13 7.38
C GLU A 349 27.11 0.02 7.00
N VAL A 350 26.77 -0.98 6.18
CA VAL A 350 25.37 -1.31 5.85
C VAL A 350 24.79 -2.11 7.01
N LYS A 351 23.89 -1.47 7.77
CA LYS A 351 23.21 -2.10 8.90
C LYS A 351 21.86 -2.69 8.46
N GLY A 352 21.66 -3.97 8.77
CA GLY A 352 20.38 -4.59 8.97
C GLY A 352 19.32 -4.38 7.90
N VAL A 353 19.66 -4.56 6.62
CA VAL A 353 18.61 -4.71 5.59
C VAL A 353 18.01 -6.10 5.79
N THR A 354 16.88 -6.19 6.47
CA THR A 354 16.15 -7.46 6.59
C THR A 354 15.30 -7.63 5.35
N ALA A 355 15.73 -8.50 4.46
CA ALA A 355 14.98 -8.84 3.25
C ALA A 355 14.12 -10.08 3.45
N LYS A 356 12.85 -10.00 3.06
CA LYS A 356 11.89 -11.11 3.15
C LYS A 356 11.04 -11.16 1.89
N VAL A 357 10.72 -12.36 1.46
CA VAL A 357 9.64 -12.58 0.48
C VAL A 357 8.41 -13.03 1.23
N ILE A 358 7.28 -12.42 0.92
CA ILE A 358 6.01 -12.67 1.62
C ILE A 358 4.88 -13.01 0.66
N ASN A 359 3.90 -13.73 1.21
CA ASN A 359 2.58 -13.88 0.63
C ASN A 359 1.58 -13.03 1.42
N VAL A 360 0.95 -12.08 0.73
CA VAL A 360 -0.10 -11.23 1.30
C VAL A 360 -1.38 -12.02 1.45
N THR A 361 -2.04 -11.88 2.61
CA THR A 361 -3.38 -12.42 2.87
C THR A 361 -4.46 -11.36 2.79
N ALA A 362 -4.14 -10.12 3.13
CA ALA A 362 -5.06 -8.99 3.04
C ALA A 362 -4.33 -7.68 2.78
N LEU A 363 -4.97 -6.84 1.97
CA LEU A 363 -4.58 -5.46 1.65
C LEU A 363 -5.76 -4.54 1.96
N SER A 364 -5.50 -3.39 2.56
CA SER A 364 -6.55 -2.40 2.83
C SER A 364 -5.97 -0.99 2.92
N GLY A 365 -6.84 0.01 2.80
CA GLY A 365 -6.42 1.40 2.77
C GLY A 365 -5.58 1.68 1.53
N ASP A 366 -4.50 2.44 1.67
CA ASP A 366 -3.67 2.89 0.54
C ASP A 366 -2.95 1.75 -0.18
N SER A 367 -2.79 0.59 0.46
CA SER A 367 -2.29 -0.63 -0.19
C SER A 367 -3.27 -1.25 -1.18
N PHE A 368 -4.51 -0.76 -1.29
CA PHE A 368 -5.55 -1.23 -2.21
C PHE A 368 -6.13 -0.03 -2.98
N PRO A 369 -6.34 -0.12 -4.30
CA PRO A 369 -6.14 -1.25 -5.22
C PRO A 369 -4.74 -1.30 -5.85
N ALA A 370 -3.97 -0.24 -5.71
CA ALA A 370 -2.61 -0.14 -6.24
C ALA A 370 -1.64 -0.83 -5.28
N ALA A 371 -1.74 -2.16 -5.21
CA ALA A 371 -0.92 -2.95 -4.32
C ALA A 371 0.56 -2.82 -4.68
N PRO A 372 1.45 -2.52 -3.71
CA PRO A 372 2.89 -2.52 -3.94
C PRO A 372 3.38 -3.93 -4.25
N ILE A 373 4.39 -4.04 -5.09
CA ILE A 373 5.12 -5.31 -5.33
C ILE A 373 6.26 -5.51 -4.34
N GLY A 374 6.66 -4.44 -3.67
CA GLY A 374 7.63 -4.41 -2.59
C GLY A 374 7.39 -3.23 -1.66
N ILE A 375 7.90 -3.30 -0.45
CA ILE A 375 7.85 -2.24 0.55
C ILE A 375 9.18 -2.13 1.29
N ASN A 376 9.54 -0.91 1.67
CA ASN A 376 10.69 -0.64 2.53
C ASN A 376 10.30 0.36 3.62
N LEU A 377 10.13 -0.11 4.84
CA LEU A 377 9.65 0.67 5.97
C LEU A 377 10.60 0.56 7.18
N PRO A 378 10.56 1.53 8.12
CA PRO A 378 9.71 2.73 8.19
C PRO A 378 10.20 3.86 7.29
N ASN A 379 9.36 4.88 7.09
CA ASN A 379 9.69 6.06 6.30
C ASN A 379 10.55 7.11 7.07
N ALA A 380 10.69 6.99 8.39
CA ALA A 380 11.47 7.90 9.22
C ALA A 380 12.98 7.70 9.01
N ASP A 381 13.66 8.66 8.38
CA ASP A 381 15.09 8.57 8.02
C ASP A 381 16.01 8.28 9.20
N TRP A 382 15.76 8.90 10.37
CA TRP A 382 16.58 8.67 11.54
C TRP A 382 16.46 7.24 12.08
N ILE A 383 15.25 6.63 11.98
CA ILE A 383 15.04 5.23 12.37
C ILE A 383 15.78 4.32 11.40
N ARG A 384 15.67 4.58 10.09
CA ARG A 384 16.41 3.81 9.07
C ARG A 384 17.91 3.88 9.27
N ARG A 385 18.43 5.06 9.62
CA ARG A 385 19.86 5.27 9.90
C ARG A 385 20.35 4.53 11.15
N GLU A 386 19.56 4.54 12.23
CA GLU A 386 19.97 4.01 13.53
C GLU A 386 19.58 2.56 13.76
N HIS A 387 18.45 2.11 13.17
CA HIS A 387 17.85 0.80 13.43
C HIS A 387 17.69 -0.05 12.15
N GLY A 388 17.93 0.50 10.96
CA GLY A 388 17.76 -0.18 9.68
C GLY A 388 16.34 -0.11 9.13
N SER A 389 16.02 -0.98 8.18
CA SER A 389 14.72 -1.07 7.54
C SER A 389 14.34 -2.53 7.28
N LYS A 390 13.04 -2.79 7.14
CA LYS A 390 12.52 -4.05 6.56
C LYS A 390 12.21 -3.83 5.10
N SER A 391 12.88 -4.59 4.23
CA SER A 391 12.54 -4.70 2.80
C SER A 391 11.79 -5.98 2.57
N VAL A 392 10.67 -5.88 1.87
CA VAL A 392 9.75 -7.00 1.65
C VAL A 392 9.32 -7.03 0.20
N THR A 393 9.52 -8.18 -0.47
CA THR A 393 8.99 -8.46 -1.81
C THR A 393 7.69 -9.25 -1.68
N ILE A 394 6.66 -8.87 -2.42
CA ILE A 394 5.33 -9.50 -2.35
C ILE A 394 5.16 -10.49 -3.51
N ALA A 395 5.51 -11.74 -3.26
CA ALA A 395 5.60 -12.77 -4.30
C ALA A 395 4.26 -13.09 -4.96
N ASN A 396 3.19 -13.27 -4.20
CA ASN A 396 1.90 -13.68 -4.76
C ASN A 396 1.23 -12.59 -5.58
N LEU A 397 1.49 -11.31 -5.32
CA LEU A 397 1.03 -10.21 -6.17
C LEU A 397 1.83 -10.15 -7.47
N THR A 398 3.15 -10.23 -7.39
CA THR A 398 4.02 -10.30 -8.58
C THR A 398 3.63 -11.49 -9.46
N ASN A 399 3.37 -12.66 -8.87
CA ASN A 399 2.89 -13.82 -9.60
C ASN A 399 1.54 -13.58 -10.27
N ALA A 400 0.58 -12.91 -9.59
CA ALA A 400 -0.72 -12.60 -10.16
C ALA A 400 -0.60 -11.69 -11.39
N TYR A 401 0.26 -10.68 -11.36
CA TYR A 401 0.55 -9.83 -12.54
C TYR A 401 1.16 -10.64 -13.69
N ASN A 402 2.14 -11.48 -13.41
CA ASN A 402 2.80 -12.31 -14.41
C ASN A 402 1.82 -13.29 -15.07
N MET A 403 0.98 -13.95 -14.28
CA MET A 403 -0.02 -14.90 -14.79
C MET A 403 -1.11 -14.19 -15.60
N ALA A 404 -1.62 -13.05 -15.12
CA ALA A 404 -2.60 -12.26 -15.85
C ALA A 404 -2.04 -11.76 -17.21
N ALA A 405 -0.77 -11.39 -17.27
CA ALA A 405 -0.12 -11.01 -18.51
C ALA A 405 -0.03 -12.20 -19.51
N GLN A 406 0.20 -13.42 -19.01
CA GLN A 406 0.21 -14.64 -19.84
C GLN A 406 -1.19 -15.05 -20.31
N GLU A 407 -2.23 -14.85 -19.48
CA GLU A 407 -3.64 -15.10 -19.83
C GLU A 407 -4.20 -14.07 -20.81
N SER A 408 -3.55 -12.91 -20.96
CA SER A 408 -4.02 -11.82 -21.80
C SER A 408 -4.04 -12.24 -23.28
N PRO A 409 -5.16 -12.00 -24.00
CA PRO A 409 -5.22 -12.23 -25.45
C PRO A 409 -4.32 -11.27 -26.23
N LYS A 410 -3.89 -10.17 -25.63
CA LYS A 410 -2.89 -9.27 -26.20
C LYS A 410 -1.51 -9.84 -25.90
N ASN A 411 -0.85 -10.34 -26.92
CA ASN A 411 0.53 -10.82 -26.81
C ASN A 411 1.48 -9.60 -26.75
N THR A 412 1.50 -8.89 -25.63
CA THR A 412 2.34 -7.70 -25.41
C THR A 412 3.82 -8.03 -25.61
N LEU A 413 4.23 -9.23 -25.20
CA LEU A 413 5.60 -9.68 -25.36
C LEU A 413 5.98 -9.78 -26.85
N ALA A 414 5.10 -10.33 -27.71
CA ALA A 414 5.35 -10.38 -29.16
C ALA A 414 5.35 -8.99 -29.82
N GLU A 415 4.64 -8.01 -29.24
CA GLU A 415 4.63 -6.64 -29.75
C GLU A 415 5.95 -5.90 -29.46
N PHE A 416 6.59 -6.15 -28.32
CA PHE A 416 7.78 -5.43 -27.88
C PHE A 416 9.08 -6.21 -28.02
N ALA A 417 9.04 -7.54 -28.10
CA ALA A 417 10.25 -8.35 -28.29
C ALA A 417 10.82 -8.20 -29.69
N TRP A 418 12.14 -8.18 -29.76
CA TRP A 418 12.86 -7.99 -31.03
C TRP A 418 12.88 -9.23 -31.90
N SER A 419 12.74 -10.43 -31.32
CA SER A 419 12.82 -11.72 -32.03
C SER A 419 12.05 -12.82 -31.31
N GLU A 420 11.75 -13.91 -32.02
CA GLU A 420 11.15 -15.13 -31.45
C GLU A 420 12.06 -15.80 -30.41
N ASP A 421 13.39 -15.70 -30.56
CA ASP A 421 14.36 -16.21 -29.57
C ASP A 421 14.27 -15.42 -28.26
N GLU A 422 14.09 -14.10 -28.34
CA GLU A 422 13.90 -13.24 -27.18
C GLU A 422 12.57 -13.54 -26.48
N ILE A 423 11.48 -13.78 -27.24
CA ILE A 423 10.19 -14.22 -26.68
C ILE A 423 10.35 -15.56 -25.94
N ALA A 424 11.05 -16.50 -26.52
CA ALA A 424 11.29 -17.81 -25.90
C ALA A 424 12.15 -17.69 -24.62
N PHE A 425 13.15 -16.81 -24.64
CA PHE A 425 14.02 -16.52 -23.50
C PHE A 425 13.23 -15.85 -22.37
N GLU A 426 12.42 -14.84 -22.67
CA GLU A 426 11.58 -14.13 -21.69
C GLU A 426 10.54 -15.07 -21.07
N LYS A 427 9.86 -15.89 -21.87
CA LYS A 427 8.93 -16.90 -21.35
C LYS A 427 9.59 -17.90 -20.40
N LYS A 428 10.87 -18.20 -20.59
CA LYS A 428 11.61 -19.17 -19.77
C LYS A 428 12.17 -18.56 -18.49
N TYR A 429 12.67 -17.34 -18.56
CA TYR A 429 13.46 -16.75 -17.47
C TYR A 429 12.87 -15.45 -16.92
N GLY A 430 11.93 -14.80 -17.61
CA GLY A 430 11.44 -13.46 -17.28
C GLY A 430 10.90 -13.36 -15.85
N ASN A 431 10.09 -14.30 -15.42
CA ASN A 431 9.54 -14.29 -14.05
C ASN A 431 10.66 -14.34 -13.00
N LEU A 432 11.63 -15.25 -13.14
CA LEU A 432 12.77 -15.35 -12.21
C LEU A 432 13.65 -14.08 -12.26
N THR A 433 13.85 -13.53 -13.45
CA THR A 433 14.65 -12.30 -13.61
C THR A 433 13.96 -11.12 -12.97
N ASN A 434 12.64 -10.99 -13.12
CA ASN A 434 11.84 -9.95 -12.49
C ASN A 434 11.85 -10.08 -10.97
N ASP A 435 11.73 -11.30 -10.42
CA ASP A 435 11.85 -11.55 -8.97
C ASP A 435 13.20 -11.09 -8.43
N ILE A 436 14.30 -11.50 -9.09
CA ILE A 436 15.66 -11.12 -8.69
C ILE A 436 15.85 -9.60 -8.81
N HIS A 437 15.33 -8.97 -9.85
CA HIS A 437 15.37 -7.52 -10.03
C HIS A 437 14.65 -6.81 -8.88
N THR A 438 13.46 -7.27 -8.52
CA THR A 438 12.69 -6.71 -7.40
C THR A 438 13.44 -6.92 -6.08
N ASP A 439 13.97 -8.11 -5.83
CA ASP A 439 14.78 -8.40 -4.64
C ASP A 439 16.01 -7.46 -4.54
N LEU A 440 16.70 -7.22 -5.65
CA LEU A 440 17.83 -6.28 -5.71
C LEU A 440 17.39 -4.83 -5.49
N HIS A 441 16.26 -4.41 -6.06
CA HIS A 441 15.68 -3.07 -5.87
C HIS A 441 15.37 -2.81 -4.41
N GLU A 442 14.67 -3.75 -3.75
CA GLU A 442 14.25 -3.59 -2.36
C GLU A 442 15.42 -3.74 -1.37
N CYS A 443 16.28 -4.74 -1.59
CA CYS A 443 17.36 -5.01 -0.64
C CYS A 443 18.54 -4.04 -0.78
N LEU A 444 18.89 -3.68 -1.99
CA LEU A 444 20.10 -2.91 -2.28
C LEU A 444 19.76 -1.49 -2.76
N GLY A 445 18.74 -1.31 -3.59
CA GLY A 445 18.32 0.01 -4.05
C GLY A 445 17.89 0.89 -2.90
N HIS A 446 16.87 0.47 -2.15
CA HIS A 446 16.38 1.18 -0.96
C HIS A 446 17.29 1.01 0.28
N GLY A 447 18.06 -0.07 0.35
CA GLY A 447 18.93 -0.35 1.48
C GLY A 447 20.30 0.37 1.42
N SER A 448 20.72 0.88 0.27
CA SER A 448 22.04 1.50 0.06
C SER A 448 22.02 3.02 0.24
N GLY A 449 23.24 3.63 0.32
CA GLY A 449 23.45 5.08 0.39
C GLY A 449 23.16 5.71 1.75
N LYS A 450 23.67 6.94 1.94
CA LYS A 450 23.47 7.77 3.14
C LYS A 450 22.18 8.55 3.04
#